data_2fdc1346520aef15f5dacca8c29df9ab
#
_entry.id   2fdc1346520aef15f5dacca8c29df9ab
#
_cell.length_a   1.000
_cell.length_b   1.000
_cell.length_c   1.000
_cell.angle_alpha   90.00
_cell.angle_beta   90.00
_cell.angle_gamma   90.00
#
_symmetry.space_group_name_H-M   'P 1'
#
loop_
_entity.id
_entity.type
_entity.pdbx_description
1 polymer ?
#
loop_
_entity_poly.entity_id
_entity_poly.type
_entity_poly.pdbx_seq_one_letter_code
_entity_poly.pdbx_strand_id
1 'polypeptide(L)'
;MKKHIFLLAFVLTAFFGTAAAQSNASLRNLDVECLGVEHDGSQTLRATGLGRNKSDAVEQAKKNAVMVVLFAGVRGGKGGCDVRPIVCEPNAREKYARYFDIFFADNGEYLKYTSMIDKRLGSNQKQKGKIEVSYRVTVRVLNSSLRERLISDGIIPKETLYDVKY
;
A
#
# COMPACT_ATOMS: atom_id res chain seq x y z
N MET A 1 17.76 -29.79 59.47
CA MET A 1 16.30 -29.85 59.18
C MET A 1 16.05 -28.96 58.01
N LYS A 2 16.08 -29.54 56.83
CA LYS A 2 14.94 -29.93 55.99
C LYS A 2 14.23 -28.73 55.38
N LYS A 3 14.47 -28.55 54.06
CA LYS A 3 13.50 -28.37 53.00
C LYS A 3 12.82 -27.00 52.92
N HIS A 4 13.25 -26.24 51.93
CA HIS A 4 12.36 -25.61 50.97
C HIS A 4 13.22 -24.97 49.86
N ILE A 5 13.97 -25.81 49.17
CA ILE A 5 14.49 -25.55 47.82
C ILE A 5 13.53 -26.32 46.92
N PHE A 6 12.51 -25.68 46.42
CA PHE A 6 11.78 -26.11 45.19
C PHE A 6 10.81 -25.04 44.77
N LEU A 7 10.78 -24.72 43.50
CA LEU A 7 9.81 -23.91 42.79
C LEU A 7 10.18 -22.45 42.56
N LEU A 8 11.32 -22.25 41.91
CA LEU A 8 11.53 -21.10 41.03
C LEU A 8 11.97 -21.63 39.68
N ALA A 9 11.17 -22.54 39.17
CA ALA A 9 11.33 -23.05 37.82
C ALA A 9 10.13 -22.56 37.00
N PHE A 10 10.46 -21.87 35.91
CA PHE A 10 9.69 -21.90 34.71
C PHE A 10 8.42 -21.02 34.64
N VAL A 11 8.60 -19.72 34.44
CA VAL A 11 7.70 -18.98 33.55
C VAL A 11 8.55 -18.13 32.61
N LEU A 12 9.31 -18.81 31.77
CA LEU A 12 9.81 -18.23 30.53
C LEU A 12 8.74 -18.50 29.46
N THR A 13 7.55 -17.97 29.63
CA THR A 13 6.55 -17.98 28.58
C THR A 13 7.00 -17.04 27.49
N ALA A 14 7.42 -17.65 26.40
CA ALA A 14 7.70 -17.05 25.12
C ALA A 14 6.63 -16.02 24.76
N PHE A 15 6.99 -14.74 24.82
CA PHE A 15 6.31 -13.71 24.05
C PHE A 15 6.64 -13.99 22.55
N PHE A 16 5.99 -14.97 21.99
CA PHE A 16 5.78 -14.99 20.56
C PHE A 16 4.87 -13.81 20.26
N GLY A 17 5.48 -12.67 19.97
CA GLY A 17 4.79 -11.57 19.36
C GLY A 17 4.15 -12.10 18.08
N THR A 18 2.83 -12.27 18.09
CA THR A 18 2.05 -12.41 16.89
C THR A 18 2.23 -11.10 16.13
N ALA A 19 3.14 -11.09 15.17
CA ALA A 19 3.16 -10.08 14.13
C ALA A 19 1.77 -10.16 13.49
N ALA A 20 0.90 -9.22 13.84
CA ALA A 20 -0.42 -9.11 13.23
C ALA A 20 -0.17 -8.86 11.76
N ALA A 21 -0.37 -9.87 10.94
CA ALA A 21 -0.41 -9.75 9.50
C ALA A 21 -1.44 -8.65 9.21
N GLN A 22 -0.96 -7.49 8.75
CA GLN A 22 -1.85 -6.43 8.30
C GLN A 22 -2.56 -6.96 7.06
N SER A 23 -3.72 -7.54 7.27
CA SER A 23 -4.50 -8.17 6.22
C SER A 23 -4.82 -7.15 5.13
N ASN A 24 -4.90 -7.60 3.88
CA ASN A 24 -5.33 -6.76 2.74
C ASN A 24 -6.68 -6.06 3.00
N ALA A 25 -7.44 -6.51 4.00
CA ALA A 25 -8.65 -5.86 4.49
C ALA A 25 -8.39 -4.42 4.99
N SER A 26 -7.25 -4.16 5.63
CA SER A 26 -6.91 -2.81 6.11
C SER A 26 -6.63 -1.84 4.95
N LEU A 27 -6.12 -2.34 3.83
CA LEU A 27 -5.84 -1.53 2.64
C LEU A 27 -7.12 -1.08 1.91
N ARG A 28 -8.21 -1.85 2.05
CA ARG A 28 -9.52 -1.49 1.47
C ARG A 28 -10.18 -0.31 2.18
N ASN A 29 -9.72 0.01 3.39
CA ASN A 29 -10.19 1.16 4.16
C ASN A 29 -9.40 2.44 3.84
N LEU A 30 -8.36 2.35 2.99
CA LEU A 30 -7.66 3.54 2.51
C LEU A 30 -8.59 4.33 1.59
N ASP A 31 -8.63 5.65 1.81
CA ASP A 31 -9.42 6.57 0.99
C ASP A 31 -8.73 6.78 -0.35
N VAL A 32 -9.02 5.86 -1.30
CA VAL A 32 -8.52 5.87 -2.67
C VAL A 32 -9.68 5.66 -3.63
N GLU A 33 -9.90 6.63 -4.52
CA GLU A 33 -10.98 6.64 -5.49
C GLU A 33 -10.44 6.67 -6.92
N CYS A 34 -11.07 5.91 -7.81
CA CYS A 34 -10.80 5.94 -9.24
C CYS A 34 -11.41 7.19 -9.88
N LEU A 35 -10.60 7.96 -10.58
CA LEU A 35 -11.04 9.09 -11.41
C LEU A 35 -11.10 8.73 -12.90
N GLY A 36 -10.27 7.78 -13.35
CA GLY A 36 -10.23 7.34 -14.73
C GLY A 36 -9.09 6.41 -15.04
N VAL A 37 -9.15 5.81 -16.22
CA VAL A 37 -8.09 5.00 -16.82
C VAL A 37 -7.65 5.69 -18.11
N GLU A 38 -6.36 5.84 -18.27
CA GLU A 38 -5.76 6.46 -19.45
C GLU A 38 -5.55 5.43 -20.57
N HIS A 39 -5.30 5.90 -21.80
CA HIS A 39 -5.10 5.02 -22.96
C HIS A 39 -3.89 4.09 -22.83
N ASP A 40 -2.91 4.43 -22.01
CA ASP A 40 -1.72 3.61 -21.71
C ASP A 40 -1.97 2.59 -20.58
N GLY A 41 -3.21 2.48 -20.10
CA GLY A 41 -3.58 1.60 -18.99
C GLY A 41 -3.20 2.15 -17.60
N SER A 42 -2.64 3.35 -17.51
CA SER A 42 -2.39 3.98 -16.22
C SER A 42 -3.69 4.42 -15.56
N GLN A 43 -3.74 4.35 -14.24
CA GLN A 43 -4.93 4.69 -13.46
C GLN A 43 -4.74 6.04 -12.77
N THR A 44 -5.68 6.95 -13.01
CA THR A 44 -5.75 8.24 -12.31
C THR A 44 -6.61 8.09 -11.07
N LEU A 45 -5.99 8.27 -9.92
CA LEU A 45 -6.58 8.03 -8.61
C LEU A 45 -6.59 9.31 -7.76
N ARG A 46 -7.62 9.46 -6.95
CA ARG A 46 -7.65 10.42 -5.84
C ARG A 46 -7.35 9.67 -4.57
N ALA A 47 -6.25 10.02 -3.91
CA ALA A 47 -5.82 9.36 -2.69
C ALA A 47 -5.63 10.34 -1.55
N THR A 48 -5.97 9.91 -0.33
CA THR A 48 -5.77 10.67 0.90
C THR A 48 -4.62 10.08 1.70
N GLY A 49 -3.77 10.93 2.23
CA GLY A 49 -2.70 10.57 3.13
C GLY A 49 -2.70 11.42 4.40
N LEU A 50 -2.21 10.84 5.46
CA LEU A 50 -2.00 11.46 6.76
C LEU A 50 -0.51 11.66 6.98
N GLY A 51 -0.12 12.76 7.63
CA GLY A 51 1.27 13.02 7.94
C GLY A 51 1.44 14.15 8.94
N ARG A 52 2.64 14.31 9.46
CA ARG A 52 2.98 15.39 10.40
C ARG A 52 2.87 16.78 9.76
N ASN A 53 3.13 16.85 8.48
CA ASN A 53 3.07 18.04 7.66
C ASN A 53 2.51 17.70 6.26
N LYS A 54 2.37 18.72 5.42
CA LYS A 54 1.84 18.57 4.05
C LYS A 54 2.67 17.60 3.20
N SER A 55 4.00 17.69 3.27
CA SER A 55 4.89 16.83 2.46
C SER A 55 4.72 15.37 2.83
N ASP A 56 4.76 15.06 4.13
CA ASP A 56 4.57 13.70 4.65
C ASP A 56 3.20 13.14 4.24
N ALA A 57 2.14 13.96 4.34
CA ALA A 57 0.79 13.53 3.98
C ALA A 57 0.64 13.29 2.46
N VAL A 58 1.25 14.11 1.62
CA VAL A 58 1.27 13.90 0.16
C VAL A 58 2.04 12.64 -0.21
N GLU A 59 3.17 12.41 0.44
CA GLU A 59 3.99 11.21 0.25
C GLU A 59 3.20 9.96 0.64
N GLN A 60 2.52 9.99 1.79
CA GLN A 60 1.68 8.90 2.25
C GLN A 60 0.49 8.65 1.30
N ALA A 61 -0.10 9.70 0.73
CA ALA A 61 -1.18 9.54 -0.25
C ALA A 61 -0.72 8.80 -1.52
N LYS A 62 0.49 9.10 -2.02
CA LYS A 62 1.08 8.37 -3.14
C LYS A 62 1.33 6.89 -2.79
N LYS A 63 1.91 6.63 -1.60
CA LYS A 63 2.10 5.25 -1.10
C LYS A 63 0.77 4.51 -1.03
N ASN A 64 -0.27 5.14 -0.49
CA ASN A 64 -1.62 4.58 -0.39
C ASN A 64 -2.19 4.22 -1.76
N ALA A 65 -2.06 5.09 -2.76
CA ALA A 65 -2.52 4.83 -4.12
C ALA A 65 -1.85 3.58 -4.71
N VAL A 66 -0.52 3.48 -4.62
CA VAL A 66 0.22 2.32 -5.13
C VAL A 66 -0.11 1.06 -4.35
N MET A 67 -0.21 1.13 -3.01
CA MET A 67 -0.59 -0.02 -2.17
C MET A 67 -1.95 -0.58 -2.53
N VAL A 68 -2.94 0.28 -2.78
CA VAL A 68 -4.28 -0.17 -3.18
C VAL A 68 -4.23 -0.86 -4.54
N VAL A 69 -3.55 -0.28 -5.53
CA VAL A 69 -3.38 -0.89 -6.87
C VAL A 69 -2.67 -2.24 -6.77
N LEU A 70 -1.63 -2.34 -5.95
CA LEU A 70 -0.85 -3.58 -5.82
C LEU A 70 -1.62 -4.70 -5.11
N PHE A 71 -2.32 -4.41 -4.00
CA PHE A 71 -2.76 -5.47 -3.07
C PHE A 71 -4.26 -5.54 -2.81
N ALA A 72 -5.04 -4.49 -3.13
CA ALA A 72 -6.47 -4.44 -2.82
C ALA A 72 -7.36 -4.31 -4.06
N GLY A 73 -6.84 -3.72 -5.13
CA GLY A 73 -7.63 -3.24 -6.26
C GLY A 73 -8.44 -1.99 -5.93
N VAL A 74 -8.71 -1.15 -6.92
CA VAL A 74 -9.40 0.13 -6.74
C VAL A 74 -10.90 -0.09 -6.82
N ARG A 75 -11.62 0.08 -5.72
CA ARG A 75 -13.07 -0.18 -5.63
C ARG A 75 -13.91 1.10 -5.51
N GLY A 76 -13.32 2.18 -5.05
CA GLY A 76 -13.99 3.48 -4.92
C GLY A 76 -13.97 4.27 -6.22
N GLY A 77 -14.98 5.14 -6.42
CA GLY A 77 -15.06 6.00 -7.60
C GLY A 77 -15.82 5.36 -8.77
N LYS A 78 -15.91 6.10 -9.88
CA LYS A 78 -16.67 5.71 -11.09
C LYS A 78 -15.80 5.67 -12.35
N GLY A 79 -14.48 5.72 -12.22
CA GLY A 79 -13.53 5.87 -13.34
C GLY A 79 -13.15 4.58 -14.07
N GLY A 80 -13.71 3.42 -13.69
CA GLY A 80 -13.45 2.16 -14.38
C GLY A 80 -12.08 1.53 -14.11
N CYS A 81 -11.40 1.91 -13.01
CA CYS A 81 -10.11 1.31 -12.62
C CYS A 81 -10.23 -0.17 -12.27
N ASP A 82 -9.11 -0.88 -12.30
CA ASP A 82 -9.06 -2.28 -11.98
C ASP A 82 -9.44 -2.54 -10.52
N VAL A 83 -10.49 -3.32 -10.32
CA VAL A 83 -10.90 -3.81 -8.99
C VAL A 83 -10.06 -4.99 -8.53
N ARG A 84 -9.31 -5.60 -9.44
CA ARG A 84 -8.40 -6.71 -9.16
C ARG A 84 -7.00 -6.16 -8.86
N PRO A 85 -6.35 -6.58 -7.76
CA PRO A 85 -4.99 -6.14 -7.46
C PRO A 85 -3.98 -6.73 -8.45
N ILE A 86 -2.83 -6.06 -8.62
CA ILE A 86 -1.74 -6.58 -9.44
C ILE A 86 -1.14 -7.85 -8.81
N VAL A 87 -0.99 -7.85 -7.49
CA VAL A 87 -0.46 -8.98 -6.72
C VAL A 87 -1.65 -9.75 -6.13
N CYS A 88 -1.98 -10.87 -6.74
CA CYS A 88 -3.11 -11.71 -6.32
C CYS A 88 -2.72 -12.78 -5.30
N GLU A 89 -1.42 -13.03 -5.10
CA GLU A 89 -0.94 -14.03 -4.14
C GLU A 89 -1.33 -13.62 -2.71
N PRO A 90 -2.01 -14.48 -1.95
CA PRO A 90 -2.28 -14.24 -0.54
C PRO A 90 -0.99 -14.06 0.25
N ASN A 91 -0.99 -13.11 1.19
CA ASN A 91 0.15 -12.81 2.07
C ASN A 91 1.46 -12.44 1.34
N ALA A 92 1.38 -11.97 0.09
CA ALA A 92 2.56 -11.55 -0.67
C ALA A 92 3.35 -10.44 0.03
N ARG A 93 2.66 -9.53 0.74
CA ARG A 93 3.35 -8.47 1.50
C ARG A 93 4.25 -9.03 2.58
N GLU A 94 3.78 -10.03 3.31
CA GLU A 94 4.53 -10.70 4.37
C GLU A 94 5.64 -11.58 3.77
N LYS A 95 5.32 -12.33 2.73
CA LYS A 95 6.29 -13.19 2.02
C LYS A 95 7.46 -12.40 1.44
N TYR A 96 7.20 -11.23 0.89
CA TYR A 96 8.19 -10.33 0.28
C TYR A 96 8.39 -9.06 1.10
N ALA A 97 8.25 -9.12 2.43
CA ALA A 97 8.26 -7.94 3.31
C ALA A 97 9.50 -7.06 3.07
N ARG A 98 10.70 -7.66 3.06
CA ARG A 98 11.94 -6.92 2.83
C ARG A 98 11.95 -6.17 1.49
N TYR A 99 11.39 -6.76 0.44
CA TYR A 99 11.27 -6.11 -0.86
C TYR A 99 10.35 -4.89 -0.78
N PHE A 100 9.15 -5.07 -0.21
CA PHE A 100 8.18 -3.99 -0.13
C PHE A 100 8.56 -2.90 0.86
N ASP A 101 9.30 -3.21 1.93
CA ASP A 101 9.84 -2.21 2.85
C ASP A 101 10.81 -1.26 2.11
N ILE A 102 11.69 -1.80 1.27
CA ILE A 102 12.60 -1.00 0.43
C ILE A 102 11.82 -0.25 -0.65
N PHE A 103 10.90 -0.92 -1.32
CA PHE A 103 10.10 -0.35 -2.40
C PHE A 103 9.28 0.86 -1.92
N PHE A 104 8.69 0.79 -0.72
CA PHE A 104 7.89 1.85 -0.11
C PHE A 104 8.68 2.74 0.88
N ALA A 105 9.99 2.62 0.96
CA ALA A 105 10.80 3.52 1.78
C ALA A 105 10.57 4.99 1.37
N ASP A 106 10.95 5.93 2.22
CA ASP A 106 10.91 7.35 1.86
C ASP A 106 11.83 7.61 0.67
N ASN A 107 11.30 8.28 -0.35
CA ASN A 107 11.92 8.43 -1.66
C ASN A 107 12.21 7.11 -2.39
N GLY A 108 11.47 6.04 -2.06
CA GLY A 108 11.66 4.70 -2.61
C GLY A 108 11.20 4.54 -4.07
N GLU A 109 11.36 3.31 -4.56
CA GLU A 109 11.11 2.94 -5.96
C GLU A 109 9.67 3.22 -6.43
N TYR A 110 8.68 3.14 -5.54
CA TYR A 110 7.26 3.40 -5.88
C TYR A 110 7.05 4.76 -6.54
N LEU A 111 7.91 5.75 -6.27
CA LEU A 111 7.82 7.07 -6.88
C LEU A 111 7.99 7.05 -8.39
N LYS A 112 8.75 6.11 -8.93
CA LYS A 112 8.95 5.95 -10.39
C LYS A 112 7.66 5.56 -11.12
N TYR A 113 6.71 4.98 -10.39
CA TYR A 113 5.42 4.50 -10.90
C TYR A 113 4.27 5.44 -10.56
N THR A 114 4.57 6.62 -10.04
CA THR A 114 3.58 7.62 -9.68
C THR A 114 3.91 8.97 -10.30
N SER A 115 2.91 9.67 -10.81
CA SER A 115 3.03 11.09 -11.15
C SER A 115 1.87 11.87 -10.55
N MET A 116 2.16 13.08 -10.03
CA MET A 116 1.11 13.99 -9.58
C MET A 116 0.55 14.76 -10.78
N ILE A 117 -0.77 14.71 -10.95
CA ILE A 117 -1.46 15.46 -12.00
C ILE A 117 -1.69 16.90 -11.56
N ASP A 118 -2.11 17.12 -10.33
CA ASP A 118 -2.35 18.45 -9.78
C ASP A 118 -1.13 19.02 -9.06
N LYS A 119 -0.33 19.77 -9.77
CA LYS A 119 0.70 20.63 -9.16
C LYS A 119 0.09 21.81 -8.40
N ARG A 120 -1.15 22.20 -8.73
CA ARG A 120 -1.94 23.22 -8.03
C ARG A 120 -2.86 22.50 -7.06
N LEU A 121 -2.37 22.26 -5.89
CA LEU A 121 -3.08 21.63 -4.77
C LEU A 121 -4.28 22.46 -4.30
N GLY A 122 -5.36 22.40 -5.07
CA GLY A 122 -6.60 23.10 -4.77
C GLY A 122 -7.59 22.30 -3.93
N SER A 123 -7.44 21.03 -3.72
CA SER A 123 -8.38 20.25 -2.89
C SER A 123 -7.85 20.04 -1.47
N ASN A 124 -7.62 21.14 -0.77
CA ASN A 124 -7.23 21.15 0.62
C ASN A 124 -8.43 20.85 1.51
N GLN A 125 -8.78 19.61 1.72
CA GLN A 125 -9.49 19.27 2.94
C GLN A 125 -8.44 19.02 4.03
N LYS A 126 -7.97 20.13 4.62
CA LYS A 126 -7.16 20.09 5.83
C LYS A 126 -8.06 19.75 7.00
N GLN A 127 -8.21 18.48 7.31
CA GLN A 127 -8.74 18.08 8.60
C GLN A 127 -7.61 18.22 9.61
N LYS A 128 -7.67 19.23 10.43
CA LYS A 128 -6.71 19.52 11.46
C LYS A 128 -7.01 18.64 12.68
N GLY A 129 -6.45 17.43 12.71
CA GLY A 129 -6.27 16.71 13.97
C GLY A 129 -5.19 17.38 14.80
N LYS A 130 -5.15 17.15 16.12
CA LYS A 130 -4.20 17.80 17.04
C LYS A 130 -2.72 17.53 16.73
N ILE A 131 -2.39 16.48 15.95
CA ILE A 131 -1.02 15.99 15.73
C ILE A 131 -0.73 15.73 14.24
N GLU A 132 -1.74 15.41 13.42
CA GLU A 132 -1.58 15.05 12.01
C GLU A 132 -2.41 15.93 11.09
N VAL A 133 -1.93 16.11 9.86
CA VAL A 133 -2.65 16.77 8.78
C VAL A 133 -3.03 15.74 7.72
N SER A 134 -4.23 15.91 7.14
CA SER A 134 -4.72 15.08 6.05
C SER A 134 -4.66 15.86 4.74
N TYR A 135 -4.11 15.24 3.69
CA TYR A 135 -4.13 15.80 2.35
C TYR A 135 -4.64 14.78 1.34
N ARG A 136 -5.46 15.28 0.43
CA ARG A 136 -5.99 14.53 -0.71
C ARG A 136 -5.33 15.04 -1.99
N VAL A 137 -4.80 14.12 -2.78
CA VAL A 137 -4.08 14.43 -4.02
C VAL A 137 -4.56 13.55 -5.18
N THR A 138 -4.40 14.07 -6.41
CA THR A 138 -4.63 13.28 -7.63
C THR A 138 -3.29 12.72 -8.11
N VAL A 139 -3.23 11.40 -8.17
CA VAL A 139 -2.03 10.63 -8.53
C VAL A 139 -2.35 9.73 -9.72
N ARG A 140 -1.49 9.75 -10.74
CA ARG A 140 -1.49 8.73 -11.79
C ARG A 140 -0.57 7.60 -11.37
N VAL A 141 -1.05 6.36 -11.43
CA VAL A 141 -0.27 5.14 -11.18
C VAL A 141 -0.05 4.42 -12.49
N LEU A 142 1.21 4.15 -12.83
CA LEU A 142 1.63 3.47 -14.07
C LEU A 142 1.49 1.96 -13.91
N ASN A 143 0.28 1.47 -14.12
CA ASN A 143 -0.13 0.09 -13.80
C ASN A 143 0.69 -0.95 -14.56
N SER A 144 0.85 -0.77 -15.88
CA SER A 144 1.61 -1.68 -16.74
C SER A 144 3.07 -1.77 -16.35
N SER A 145 3.74 -0.62 -16.19
CA SER A 145 5.15 -0.55 -15.79
C SER A 145 5.38 -1.15 -14.39
N LEU A 146 4.42 -0.93 -13.47
CA LEU A 146 4.48 -1.50 -12.12
C LEU A 146 4.38 -3.03 -12.17
N ARG A 147 3.49 -3.57 -13.00
CA ARG A 147 3.34 -5.01 -13.24
C ARG A 147 4.62 -5.61 -13.84
N GLU A 148 5.17 -5.00 -14.89
CA GLU A 148 6.41 -5.44 -15.53
C GLU A 148 7.57 -5.49 -14.53
N ARG A 149 7.69 -4.48 -13.68
CA ARG A 149 8.70 -4.45 -12.62
C ARG A 149 8.57 -5.63 -11.67
N LEU A 150 7.36 -5.91 -11.18
CA LEU A 150 7.13 -7.01 -10.25
C LEU A 150 7.36 -8.39 -10.88
N ILE A 151 7.13 -8.53 -12.19
CA ILE A 151 7.49 -9.74 -12.95
C ILE A 151 9.01 -9.88 -13.03
N SER A 152 9.69 -8.80 -13.39
CA SER A 152 11.16 -8.77 -13.48
C SER A 152 11.84 -9.11 -12.15
N ASP A 153 11.26 -8.68 -11.05
CA ASP A 153 11.76 -8.92 -9.70
C ASP A 153 11.32 -10.28 -9.13
N GLY A 154 10.54 -11.07 -9.88
CA GLY A 154 10.08 -12.40 -9.46
C GLY A 154 9.00 -12.37 -8.36
N ILE A 155 8.34 -11.24 -8.15
CA ILE A 155 7.25 -11.10 -7.17
C ILE A 155 5.95 -11.70 -7.71
N ILE A 156 5.68 -11.56 -9.01
CA ILE A 156 4.54 -12.18 -9.69
C ILE A 156 5.02 -13.01 -10.88
N PRO A 157 4.36 -14.13 -11.18
CA PRO A 157 4.74 -14.99 -12.29
C PRO A 157 4.49 -14.30 -13.64
N LYS A 158 5.33 -14.61 -14.62
CA LYS A 158 5.23 -14.05 -15.99
C LYS A 158 3.93 -14.47 -16.70
N GLU A 159 3.38 -15.62 -16.34
CA GLU A 159 2.18 -16.20 -16.95
C GLU A 159 0.88 -15.45 -16.65
N THR A 160 0.86 -14.64 -15.60
CA THR A 160 -0.30 -13.80 -15.27
C THR A 160 -0.58 -12.66 -16.26
N LEU A 161 0.28 -12.46 -17.26
CA LEU A 161 0.06 -11.51 -18.36
C LEU A 161 -1.01 -11.98 -19.36
N TYR A 162 -1.31 -13.28 -19.43
CA TYR A 162 -2.13 -13.86 -20.49
C TYR A 162 -3.52 -14.37 -20.05
N ASP A 163 -3.78 -14.42 -18.74
CA ASP A 163 -5.04 -14.94 -18.20
C ASP A 163 -6.17 -13.91 -18.04
N VAL A 164 -6.00 -12.73 -18.59
CA VAL A 164 -7.11 -11.78 -18.73
C VAL A 164 -7.84 -12.04 -20.04
N LYS A 165 -8.50 -13.21 -20.13
CA LYS A 165 -9.61 -13.35 -21.08
C LYS A 165 -10.86 -12.74 -20.43
N TYR A 166 -11.36 -11.70 -21.10
CA TYR A 166 -12.63 -11.06 -20.83
C TYR A 166 -13.80 -12.03 -20.99
#